data_529550e260cd1eb75a10399c3a9f9e29
#
_entry.id   529550e260cd1eb75a10399c3a9f9e29
#
_cell.length_a   1.000
_cell.length_b   1.000
_cell.length_c   1.000
_cell.angle_alpha   90.00
_cell.angle_beta   90.00
_cell.angle_gamma   90.00
#
_symmetry.space_group_name_H-M   'P 1'
#
loop_
_entity.id
_entity.type
_entity.pdbx_description
1 polymer ?
#
loop_
_entity_poly.entity_id
_entity_poly.type
_entity_poly.pdbx_seq_one_letter_code
_entity_poly.pdbx_strand_id
1 'polypeptide(L)'
;MKGVKAVKDTVGIFGTRLIWSGMGVISGVILARWLGPYDRGILALVLLVPSTVLTLVKLGVSQATVYYINRKEASVDQVASNSVVLAFVLGTLSWGLVWVLRDNLFSSVLKDIPDWALGFALARVPLLLLDNYLYSVLQATGQFGIYNTRLLISEALRLVLVGIFVMWMNLGLPAAVITYTFIGVVNMAWLMFTMSRTVHFSITFDRPLMSKMLSFGLRSYVQVVVAHLLLRIDVYMVQSMLGAVETAFYALALHFTETILEVPQAIGLVLYPRLASLGEDEIHRLTAQTCRRTLMVTAPAAIALGALGPYIVTAWYGKAFSPAGAPLPWASVGVAAMALFVIITRDFTARSKQRVNTVSGVLAVIANVLLNLYMIPHYGITGAAFSTAVAYSGACLILVYFFCAESGMSWASVLIPRREDFRYFATMAQRGLVSARARFA
;
A
#
# COMPACT_ATOMS: atom_id res chain seq x y z
N MET A 1 -28.78 8.85 -13.03
CA MET A 1 -27.53 9.56 -13.39
C MET A 1 -26.40 9.42 -12.36
N LYS A 2 -26.64 9.42 -11.03
CA LYS A 2 -25.58 9.26 -10.01
C LYS A 2 -24.86 7.89 -10.08
N GLY A 3 -25.56 6.79 -10.37
CA GLY A 3 -24.97 5.45 -10.46
C GLY A 3 -24.03 5.25 -11.67
N VAL A 4 -24.36 5.83 -12.82
CA VAL A 4 -23.52 5.73 -14.03
C VAL A 4 -22.22 6.49 -13.88
N LYS A 5 -22.24 7.65 -13.20
CA LYS A 5 -21.03 8.44 -12.90
C LYS A 5 -20.11 7.67 -11.95
N ALA A 6 -20.65 7.08 -10.88
CA ALA A 6 -19.88 6.29 -9.93
C ALA A 6 -19.19 5.07 -10.58
N VAL A 7 -19.89 4.36 -11.49
CA VAL A 7 -19.31 3.24 -12.23
C VAL A 7 -18.20 3.72 -13.19
N LYS A 8 -18.40 4.85 -13.87
CA LYS A 8 -17.40 5.43 -14.78
C LYS A 8 -16.14 5.88 -14.02
N ASP A 9 -16.34 6.48 -12.85
CA ASP A 9 -15.23 6.90 -11.97
C ASP A 9 -14.45 5.68 -11.43
N THR A 10 -15.16 4.60 -11.03
CA THR A 10 -14.53 3.37 -10.56
C THR A 10 -13.72 2.66 -11.65
N VAL A 11 -14.26 2.55 -12.86
CA VAL A 11 -13.55 1.96 -14.02
C VAL A 11 -12.34 2.82 -14.40
N GLY A 12 -12.48 4.14 -14.34
CA GLY A 12 -11.37 5.07 -14.57
C GLY A 12 -10.24 4.91 -13.55
N ILE A 13 -10.57 4.79 -12.27
CA ILE A 13 -9.59 4.58 -11.18
C ILE A 13 -8.87 3.23 -11.38
N PHE A 14 -9.60 2.17 -11.71
CA PHE A 14 -8.99 0.86 -11.92
C PHE A 14 -8.05 0.83 -13.14
N GLY A 15 -8.49 1.41 -14.28
CA GLY A 15 -7.65 1.54 -15.47
C GLY A 15 -6.37 2.35 -15.21
N THR A 16 -6.49 3.47 -14.49
CA THR A 16 -5.34 4.29 -14.07
C THR A 16 -4.35 3.49 -13.23
N ARG A 17 -4.84 2.70 -12.28
CA ARG A 17 -3.98 1.85 -11.42
C ARG A 17 -3.27 0.75 -12.20
N LEU A 18 -3.91 0.12 -13.18
CA LEU A 18 -3.26 -0.88 -14.03
C LEU A 18 -2.13 -0.28 -14.86
N ILE A 19 -2.35 0.88 -15.49
CA ILE A 19 -1.31 1.59 -16.26
C ILE A 19 -0.17 2.00 -15.34
N TRP A 20 -0.48 2.59 -14.19
CA TRP A 20 0.49 2.97 -13.17
C TRP A 20 1.34 1.78 -12.70
N SER A 21 0.69 0.65 -12.38
CA SER A 21 1.39 -0.59 -11.97
C SER A 21 2.28 -1.15 -13.09
N GLY A 22 1.79 -1.13 -14.33
CA GLY A 22 2.57 -1.58 -15.49
C GLY A 22 3.85 -0.75 -15.71
N MET A 23 3.73 0.59 -15.65
CA MET A 23 4.90 1.48 -15.72
C MET A 23 5.86 1.25 -14.55
N GLY A 24 5.33 0.99 -13.34
CA GLY A 24 6.10 0.66 -12.15
C GLY A 24 6.91 -0.64 -12.30
N VAL A 25 6.32 -1.67 -12.89
CA VAL A 25 7.03 -2.92 -13.20
C VAL A 25 8.17 -2.67 -14.19
N ILE A 26 7.94 -1.91 -15.27
CA ILE A 26 8.99 -1.58 -16.25
C ILE A 26 10.13 -0.82 -15.58
N SER A 27 9.82 0.22 -14.82
CA SER A 27 10.83 0.97 -14.04
C SER A 27 11.58 0.06 -13.07
N GLY A 28 10.88 -0.88 -12.41
CA GLY A 28 11.46 -1.86 -11.51
C GLY A 28 12.43 -2.81 -12.20
N VAL A 29 12.11 -3.26 -13.42
CA VAL A 29 12.98 -4.12 -14.23
C VAL A 29 14.24 -3.35 -14.66
N ILE A 30 14.10 -2.12 -15.12
CA ILE A 30 15.26 -1.27 -15.48
C ILE A 30 16.16 -1.09 -14.26
N LEU A 31 15.60 -0.63 -13.13
CA LEU A 31 16.38 -0.43 -11.90
C LEU A 31 17.10 -1.69 -11.44
N ALA A 32 16.46 -2.85 -11.50
CA ALA A 32 17.09 -4.09 -11.08
C ALA A 32 18.24 -4.51 -11.99
N ARG A 33 18.05 -4.43 -13.32
CA ARG A 33 19.06 -4.87 -14.29
C ARG A 33 20.30 -3.98 -14.31
N TRP A 34 20.12 -2.66 -14.11
CA TRP A 34 21.22 -1.69 -14.19
C TRP A 34 21.90 -1.41 -12.87
N LEU A 35 21.19 -1.47 -11.75
CA LEU A 35 21.78 -1.28 -10.41
C LEU A 35 22.42 -2.56 -9.85
N GLY A 36 21.94 -3.73 -10.26
CA GLY A 36 22.31 -4.98 -9.62
C GLY A 36 21.68 -5.17 -8.22
N PRO A 37 21.91 -6.35 -7.59
CA PRO A 37 21.21 -6.69 -6.34
C PRO A 37 21.55 -5.77 -5.18
N TYR A 38 22.81 -5.39 -4.97
CA TYR A 38 23.24 -4.60 -3.82
C TYR A 38 22.62 -3.18 -3.83
N ASP A 39 22.85 -2.42 -4.90
CA ASP A 39 22.31 -1.06 -5.03
C ASP A 39 20.78 -1.06 -5.09
N ARG A 40 20.17 -2.10 -5.67
CA ARG A 40 18.72 -2.27 -5.69
C ARG A 40 18.16 -2.51 -4.29
N GLY A 41 18.90 -3.20 -3.40
CA GLY A 41 18.57 -3.40 -1.99
C GLY A 41 18.65 -2.08 -1.22
N ILE A 42 19.72 -1.33 -1.39
CA ILE A 42 19.85 0.02 -0.81
C ILE A 42 18.70 0.90 -1.26
N LEU A 43 18.39 0.93 -2.56
CA LEU A 43 17.25 1.71 -3.07
C LEU A 43 15.91 1.27 -2.44
N ALA A 44 15.69 -0.03 -2.24
CA ALA A 44 14.48 -0.53 -1.58
C ALA A 44 14.34 0.06 -0.17
N LEU A 45 15.43 0.11 0.59
CA LEU A 45 15.46 0.71 1.93
C LEU A 45 15.29 2.23 1.91
N VAL A 46 15.94 2.93 0.99
CA VAL A 46 15.82 4.37 0.74
C VAL A 46 14.36 4.77 0.43
N LEU A 47 13.58 3.86 -0.14
CA LEU A 47 12.15 4.06 -0.38
C LEU A 47 11.28 3.61 0.81
N LEU A 48 11.66 2.56 1.50
CA LEU A 48 10.92 1.97 2.60
C LEU A 48 11.00 2.84 3.88
N VAL A 49 12.19 3.30 4.26
CA VAL A 49 12.39 4.09 5.48
C VAL A 49 11.50 5.33 5.53
N PRO A 50 11.45 6.21 4.51
CA PRO A 50 10.55 7.37 4.54
C PRO A 50 9.07 6.99 4.61
N SER A 51 8.64 5.90 3.96
CA SER A 51 7.25 5.44 3.99
C SER A 51 6.84 4.92 5.36
N THR A 52 7.76 4.31 6.08
CA THR A 52 7.54 3.88 7.46
C THR A 52 7.49 5.07 8.41
N VAL A 53 8.45 5.99 8.30
CA VAL A 53 8.44 7.24 9.09
C VAL A 53 7.14 8.01 8.82
N LEU A 54 6.74 8.20 7.56
CA LEU A 54 5.44 8.78 7.20
C LEU A 54 4.30 8.09 7.94
N THR A 55 4.26 6.76 7.91
CA THR A 55 3.20 6.01 8.58
C THR A 55 3.24 6.19 10.09
N LEU A 56 4.38 6.32 10.72
CA LEU A 56 4.48 6.54 12.16
C LEU A 56 4.11 7.97 12.59
N VAL A 57 4.34 8.99 11.75
CA VAL A 57 4.18 10.40 12.14
C VAL A 57 2.97 11.11 11.55
N LYS A 58 2.22 10.51 10.62
CA LYS A 58 1.00 11.14 10.04
C LYS A 58 -0.18 11.23 11.00
N LEU A 59 -0.16 10.54 12.16
CA LEU A 59 -1.04 10.69 13.32
C LEU A 59 -2.55 10.68 13.02
N GLY A 60 -2.98 10.04 11.93
CA GLY A 60 -4.39 9.96 11.55
C GLY A 60 -5.04 11.27 11.05
N VAL A 61 -4.24 12.30 10.79
CA VAL A 61 -4.72 13.61 10.30
C VAL A 61 -5.49 13.48 8.99
N SER A 62 -5.08 12.57 8.10
CA SER A 62 -5.79 12.33 6.83
C SER A 62 -7.24 11.88 7.02
N GLN A 63 -7.50 11.01 8.01
CA GLN A 63 -8.86 10.56 8.35
C GLN A 63 -9.69 11.69 8.96
N ALA A 64 -9.06 12.48 9.84
CA ALA A 64 -9.69 13.65 10.45
C ALA A 64 -10.02 14.71 9.39
N THR A 65 -9.14 14.96 8.43
CA THR A 65 -9.37 15.88 7.29
C THR A 65 -10.66 15.56 6.56
N VAL A 66 -10.82 14.30 6.14
CA VAL A 66 -12.04 13.87 5.42
C VAL A 66 -13.28 14.02 6.29
N TYR A 67 -13.19 13.69 7.58
CA TYR A 67 -14.31 13.80 8.51
C TYR A 67 -14.76 15.25 8.72
N TYR A 68 -13.85 16.15 9.10
CA TYR A 68 -14.19 17.54 9.45
C TYR A 68 -14.65 18.37 8.25
N ILE A 69 -14.03 18.17 7.06
CA ILE A 69 -14.46 18.84 5.82
C ILE A 69 -15.86 18.37 5.41
N ASN A 70 -16.13 17.05 5.38
CA ASN A 70 -17.44 16.54 4.96
C ASN A 70 -18.58 16.91 5.89
N ARG A 71 -18.30 17.08 7.18
CA ARG A 71 -19.27 17.59 8.17
C ARG A 71 -19.41 19.11 8.17
N LYS A 72 -18.60 19.80 7.39
CA LYS A 72 -18.54 21.28 7.37
C LYS A 72 -18.20 21.90 8.73
N GLU A 73 -17.48 21.15 9.55
CA GLU A 73 -16.99 21.61 10.87
C GLU A 73 -15.67 22.38 10.78
N ALA A 74 -14.99 22.30 9.61
CA ALA A 74 -13.82 23.09 9.28
C ALA A 74 -13.83 23.47 7.80
N SER A 75 -13.28 24.64 7.46
CA SER A 75 -13.09 25.05 6.09
C SER A 75 -11.94 24.30 5.43
N VAL A 76 -12.00 24.16 4.10
CA VAL A 76 -10.93 23.52 3.31
C VAL A 76 -9.62 24.29 3.49
N ASP A 77 -9.68 25.63 3.51
CA ASP A 77 -8.51 26.51 3.65
C ASP A 77 -7.81 26.34 4.99
N GLN A 78 -8.57 26.28 6.11
CA GLN A 78 -8.02 26.04 7.45
C GLN A 78 -7.35 24.68 7.55
N VAL A 79 -7.99 23.62 7.07
CA VAL A 79 -7.44 22.25 7.12
C VAL A 79 -6.21 22.13 6.25
N ALA A 80 -6.23 22.69 5.03
CA ALA A 80 -5.10 22.65 4.12
C ALA A 80 -3.89 23.44 4.68
N SER A 81 -4.14 24.63 5.21
CA SER A 81 -3.08 25.48 5.83
C SER A 81 -2.44 24.80 7.04
N ASN A 82 -3.24 24.26 7.96
CA ASN A 82 -2.77 23.47 9.08
C ASN A 82 -1.96 22.25 8.65
N SER A 83 -2.40 21.59 7.56
CA SER A 83 -1.72 20.41 7.01
C SER A 83 -0.32 20.74 6.48
N VAL A 84 -0.15 21.90 5.85
CA VAL A 84 1.17 22.38 5.37
C VAL A 84 2.12 22.54 6.54
N VAL A 85 1.70 23.31 7.56
CA VAL A 85 2.54 23.57 8.74
C VAL A 85 2.90 22.26 9.46
N LEU A 86 1.89 21.40 9.67
CA LEU A 86 2.11 20.14 10.39
C LEU A 86 3.02 19.18 9.61
N ALA A 87 2.90 19.12 8.28
CA ALA A 87 3.75 18.26 7.45
C ALA A 87 5.22 18.65 7.55
N PHE A 88 5.53 19.95 7.51
CA PHE A 88 6.89 20.43 7.66
C PHE A 88 7.41 20.24 9.08
N VAL A 89 6.63 20.56 10.10
CA VAL A 89 7.05 20.39 11.51
C VAL A 89 7.31 18.91 11.82
N LEU A 90 6.33 18.04 11.59
CA LEU A 90 6.49 16.60 11.88
C LEU A 90 7.54 15.96 10.98
N GLY A 91 7.60 16.37 9.71
CA GLY A 91 8.58 15.85 8.76
C GLY A 91 10.01 16.20 9.14
N THR A 92 10.27 17.45 9.52
CA THR A 92 11.60 17.90 9.93
C THR A 92 12.00 17.30 11.28
N LEU A 93 11.07 17.26 12.24
CA LEU A 93 11.32 16.63 13.55
C LEU A 93 11.63 15.14 13.40
N SER A 94 10.87 14.42 12.57
CA SER A 94 11.13 13.01 12.34
C SER A 94 12.43 12.76 11.59
N TRP A 95 12.80 13.63 10.64
CA TRP A 95 14.10 13.58 9.98
C TRP A 95 15.25 13.72 11.00
N GLY A 96 15.20 14.76 11.84
CA GLY A 96 16.21 14.97 12.88
C GLY A 96 16.27 13.81 13.89
N LEU A 97 15.12 13.29 14.30
CA LEU A 97 15.04 12.17 15.25
C LEU A 97 15.67 10.90 14.67
N VAL A 98 15.33 10.51 13.44
CA VAL A 98 15.91 9.31 12.79
C VAL A 98 17.40 9.50 12.58
N TRP A 99 17.84 10.72 12.18
CA TRP A 99 19.25 11.03 11.99
C TRP A 99 20.06 10.89 13.27
N VAL A 100 19.55 11.38 14.41
CA VAL A 100 20.22 11.26 15.72
C VAL A 100 20.22 9.82 16.24
N LEU A 101 19.13 9.07 16.01
CA LEU A 101 19.00 7.71 16.52
C LEU A 101 19.61 6.64 15.61
N ARG A 102 20.12 7.00 14.42
CA ARG A 102 20.56 6.05 13.39
C ARG A 102 21.65 5.10 13.90
N ASP A 103 22.63 5.60 14.62
CA ASP A 103 23.80 4.82 15.03
C ASP A 103 23.53 3.97 16.28
N ASN A 104 22.55 4.35 17.11
CA ASN A 104 22.21 3.64 18.33
C ASN A 104 21.06 2.65 18.15
N LEU A 105 19.91 3.14 17.61
CA LEU A 105 18.68 2.35 17.57
C LEU A 105 18.48 1.63 16.21
N PHE A 106 18.96 2.25 15.13
CA PHE A 106 18.72 1.77 13.76
C PHE A 106 20.00 1.28 13.07
N SER A 107 21.11 1.11 13.79
CA SER A 107 22.41 0.74 13.23
C SER A 107 22.36 -0.53 12.39
N SER A 108 21.64 -1.58 12.84
CA SER A 108 21.54 -2.84 12.11
C SER A 108 20.70 -2.74 10.82
N VAL A 109 19.67 -1.90 10.83
CA VAL A 109 18.76 -1.72 9.69
C VAL A 109 19.34 -0.77 8.65
N LEU A 110 20.04 0.28 9.10
CA LEU A 110 20.55 1.34 8.23
C LEU A 110 22.01 1.13 7.81
N LYS A 111 22.67 0.08 8.26
CA LYS A 111 24.11 -0.19 8.09
C LYS A 111 24.62 -0.11 6.65
N ASP A 112 23.81 -0.54 5.69
CA ASP A 112 24.20 -0.58 4.28
C ASP A 112 23.82 0.69 3.51
N ILE A 113 23.06 1.63 4.13
CA ILE A 113 22.61 2.83 3.47
C ILE A 113 23.68 3.94 3.62
N PRO A 114 24.27 4.44 2.53
CA PRO A 114 25.20 5.57 2.61
C PRO A 114 24.52 6.81 3.20
N ASP A 115 25.25 7.61 3.99
CA ASP A 115 24.73 8.80 4.67
C ASP A 115 24.04 9.79 3.73
N TRP A 116 24.61 10.01 2.53
CA TRP A 116 23.99 10.87 1.54
C TRP A 116 22.63 10.34 1.08
N ALA A 117 22.52 9.01 0.86
CA ALA A 117 21.26 8.39 0.42
C ALA A 117 20.20 8.42 1.53
N LEU A 118 20.61 8.20 2.79
CA LEU A 118 19.74 8.35 3.95
C LEU A 118 19.25 9.79 4.10
N GLY A 119 20.14 10.77 3.93
CA GLY A 119 19.79 12.20 3.96
C GLY A 119 18.70 12.53 2.91
N PHE A 120 18.87 12.11 1.67
CA PHE A 120 17.86 12.28 0.63
C PHE A 120 16.56 11.50 0.93
N ALA A 121 16.66 10.29 1.46
CA ALA A 121 15.51 9.50 1.86
C ALA A 121 14.67 10.24 2.92
N LEU A 122 15.29 10.72 3.96
CA LEU A 122 14.61 11.39 5.07
C LEU A 122 14.09 12.78 4.66
N ALA A 123 14.79 13.52 3.78
CA ALA A 123 14.31 14.78 3.22
C ALA A 123 12.99 14.64 2.43
N ARG A 124 12.64 13.42 1.99
CA ARG A 124 11.34 13.13 1.38
C ARG A 124 10.18 13.07 2.37
N VAL A 125 10.44 12.86 3.66
CA VAL A 125 9.38 12.67 4.67
C VAL A 125 8.41 13.86 4.74
N PRO A 126 8.86 15.12 4.84
CA PRO A 126 7.97 16.28 4.80
C PRO A 126 7.13 16.34 3.51
N LEU A 127 7.74 16.01 2.37
CA LEU A 127 7.05 16.00 1.07
C LEU A 127 5.96 14.91 1.02
N LEU A 128 6.26 13.73 1.52
CA LEU A 128 5.31 12.61 1.59
C LEU A 128 4.17 12.88 2.58
N LEU A 129 4.45 13.52 3.73
CA LEU A 129 3.44 13.95 4.70
C LEU A 129 2.47 14.94 4.07
N LEU A 130 3.02 15.97 3.43
CA LEU A 130 2.22 17.01 2.79
C LEU A 130 1.39 16.42 1.65
N ASP A 131 1.98 15.57 0.82
CA ASP A 131 1.26 14.86 -0.23
C ASP A 131 0.09 14.05 0.33
N ASN A 132 0.29 13.31 1.40
CA ASN A 132 -0.73 12.49 2.05
C ASN A 132 -1.86 13.33 2.66
N TYR A 133 -1.53 14.46 3.29
CA TYR A 133 -2.53 15.36 3.87
C TYR A 133 -3.33 16.10 2.81
N LEU A 134 -2.68 16.67 1.79
CA LEU A 134 -3.37 17.37 0.71
C LEU A 134 -4.19 16.40 -0.18
N TYR A 135 -3.72 15.15 -0.33
CA TYR A 135 -4.54 14.11 -0.96
C TYR A 135 -5.86 13.89 -0.22
N SER A 136 -5.85 13.87 1.11
CA SER A 136 -7.09 13.72 1.88
C SER A 136 -8.04 14.93 1.74
N VAL A 137 -7.51 16.13 1.49
CA VAL A 137 -8.32 17.30 1.12
C VAL A 137 -8.99 17.09 -0.25
N LEU A 138 -8.22 16.64 -1.27
CA LEU A 138 -8.79 16.30 -2.59
C LEU A 138 -9.84 15.18 -2.51
N GLN A 139 -9.62 14.20 -1.64
CA GLN A 139 -10.60 13.14 -1.38
C GLN A 139 -11.88 13.67 -0.76
N ALA A 140 -11.78 14.55 0.25
CA ALA A 140 -12.93 15.18 0.90
C ALA A 140 -13.73 16.06 -0.05
N THR A 141 -13.07 16.74 -1.01
CA THR A 141 -13.71 17.61 -2.02
C THR A 141 -14.13 16.86 -3.29
N GLY A 142 -13.89 15.55 -3.37
CA GLY A 142 -14.27 14.73 -4.54
C GLY A 142 -13.42 14.95 -5.79
N GLN A 143 -12.25 15.57 -5.69
CA GLN A 143 -11.36 15.92 -6.80
C GLN A 143 -10.42 14.78 -7.21
N PHE A 144 -10.95 13.56 -7.36
CA PHE A 144 -10.16 12.36 -7.69
C PHE A 144 -9.45 12.44 -9.05
N GLY A 145 -9.97 13.23 -10.00
CA GLY A 145 -9.35 13.40 -11.32
C GLY A 145 -7.94 14.00 -11.23
N ILE A 146 -7.76 15.03 -10.40
CA ILE A 146 -6.46 15.68 -10.17
C ILE A 146 -5.44 14.66 -9.64
N TYR A 147 -5.86 13.87 -8.66
CA TYR A 147 -5.00 12.86 -8.06
C TYR A 147 -4.58 11.76 -9.05
N ASN A 148 -5.54 11.22 -9.81
CA ASN A 148 -5.27 10.15 -10.76
C ASN A 148 -4.35 10.62 -11.90
N THR A 149 -4.57 11.83 -12.44
CA THR A 149 -3.70 12.42 -13.47
C THR A 149 -2.28 12.59 -12.95
N ARG A 150 -2.13 13.10 -11.73
CA ARG A 150 -0.83 13.24 -11.08
C ARG A 150 -0.09 11.90 -10.95
N LEU A 151 -0.77 10.84 -10.49
CA LEU A 151 -0.17 9.52 -10.37
C LEU A 151 0.41 9.02 -11.70
N LEU A 152 -0.34 9.18 -12.78
CA LEU A 152 0.12 8.74 -14.10
C LEU A 152 1.30 9.56 -14.60
N ILE A 153 1.24 10.88 -14.48
CA ILE A 153 2.33 11.77 -14.92
C ILE A 153 3.59 11.50 -14.11
N SER A 154 3.48 11.32 -12.80
CA SER A 154 4.60 11.02 -11.91
C SER A 154 5.29 9.71 -12.27
N GLU A 155 4.50 8.70 -12.58
CA GLU A 155 5.01 7.39 -12.95
C GLU A 155 5.65 7.40 -14.33
N ALA A 156 5.04 8.09 -15.31
CA ALA A 156 5.61 8.28 -16.63
C ALA A 156 6.93 9.07 -16.55
N LEU A 157 6.96 10.16 -15.77
CA LEU A 157 8.19 10.94 -15.53
C LEU A 157 9.27 10.08 -14.87
N ARG A 158 8.92 9.26 -13.89
CA ARG A 158 9.86 8.34 -13.25
C ARG A 158 10.45 7.35 -14.26
N LEU A 159 9.61 6.74 -15.08
CA LEU A 159 10.05 5.80 -16.10
C LEU A 159 11.01 6.46 -17.07
N VAL A 160 10.73 7.66 -17.54
CA VAL A 160 11.59 8.44 -18.44
C VAL A 160 12.92 8.77 -17.76
N LEU A 161 12.90 9.32 -16.55
CA LEU A 161 14.12 9.73 -15.85
C LEU A 161 15.00 8.53 -15.47
N VAL A 162 14.40 7.42 -15.03
CA VAL A 162 15.11 6.16 -14.78
C VAL A 162 15.71 5.63 -16.08
N GLY A 163 14.98 5.68 -17.20
CA GLY A 163 15.48 5.28 -18.51
C GLY A 163 16.68 6.14 -18.95
N ILE A 164 16.62 7.46 -18.76
CA ILE A 164 17.71 8.37 -19.14
C ILE A 164 18.90 8.22 -18.19
N PHE A 165 18.71 8.41 -16.88
CA PHE A 165 19.82 8.55 -15.95
C PHE A 165 20.42 7.22 -15.50
N VAL A 166 19.59 6.18 -15.29
CA VAL A 166 20.07 4.88 -14.82
C VAL A 166 20.43 3.97 -15.99
N MET A 167 19.56 3.88 -17.02
CA MET A 167 19.78 2.94 -18.13
C MET A 167 20.75 3.50 -19.17
N TRP A 168 20.53 4.73 -19.67
CA TRP A 168 21.32 5.30 -20.77
C TRP A 168 22.63 5.93 -20.28
N MET A 169 22.57 6.79 -19.24
CA MET A 169 23.76 7.45 -18.69
C MET A 169 24.54 6.60 -17.68
N ASN A 170 23.97 5.48 -17.22
CA ASN A 170 24.55 4.52 -16.27
C ASN A 170 25.10 5.17 -14.97
N LEU A 171 24.37 6.15 -14.43
CA LEU A 171 24.77 6.91 -13.23
C LEU A 171 24.50 6.17 -11.90
N GLY A 172 24.00 4.92 -11.95
CA GLY A 172 23.85 4.03 -10.80
C GLY A 172 22.86 4.49 -9.73
N LEU A 173 23.14 4.09 -8.49
CA LEU A 173 22.29 4.37 -7.32
C LEU A 173 22.03 5.86 -7.08
N PRO A 174 23.01 6.78 -7.19
CA PRO A 174 22.76 8.20 -6.98
C PRO A 174 21.68 8.76 -7.89
N ALA A 175 21.69 8.40 -9.17
CA ALA A 175 20.69 8.83 -10.12
C ALA A 175 19.29 8.32 -9.77
N ALA A 176 19.18 7.07 -9.32
CA ALA A 176 17.92 6.51 -8.87
C ALA A 176 17.37 7.28 -7.64
N VAL A 177 18.17 7.48 -6.60
CA VAL A 177 17.77 8.19 -5.37
C VAL A 177 17.34 9.63 -5.66
N ILE A 178 18.15 10.35 -6.46
CA ILE A 178 17.83 11.73 -6.86
C ILE A 178 16.54 11.77 -7.68
N THR A 179 16.34 10.84 -8.61
CA THR A 179 15.11 10.75 -9.41
C THR A 179 13.86 10.63 -8.55
N TYR A 180 13.86 9.74 -7.56
CA TYR A 180 12.72 9.58 -6.66
C TYR A 180 12.48 10.82 -5.79
N THR A 181 13.54 11.49 -5.35
CA THR A 181 13.43 12.73 -4.56
C THR A 181 12.92 13.88 -5.43
N PHE A 182 13.46 14.03 -6.63
CA PHE A 182 13.02 15.05 -7.60
C PHE A 182 11.54 14.92 -7.96
N ILE A 183 11.08 13.70 -8.24
CA ILE A 183 9.66 13.43 -8.49
C ILE A 183 8.80 13.82 -7.29
N GLY A 184 9.26 13.56 -6.08
CA GLY A 184 8.59 14.02 -4.86
C GLY A 184 8.42 15.55 -4.83
N VAL A 185 9.46 16.29 -5.17
CA VAL A 185 9.42 17.78 -5.26
C VAL A 185 8.48 18.25 -6.38
N VAL A 186 8.56 17.65 -7.57
CA VAL A 186 7.68 17.97 -8.70
C VAL A 186 6.21 17.71 -8.36
N ASN A 187 5.91 16.57 -7.73
CA ASN A 187 4.57 16.24 -7.28
C ASN A 187 4.02 17.25 -6.29
N MET A 188 4.84 17.63 -5.34
CA MET A 188 4.52 18.63 -4.34
C MET A 188 4.23 20.00 -4.98
N ALA A 189 5.14 20.47 -5.84
CA ALA A 189 4.99 21.74 -6.53
C ALA A 189 3.70 21.78 -7.38
N TRP A 190 3.45 20.70 -8.11
CA TRP A 190 2.24 20.60 -8.92
C TRP A 190 0.95 20.56 -8.08
N LEU A 191 0.96 19.82 -6.98
CA LEU A 191 -0.19 19.73 -6.07
C LEU A 191 -0.48 21.08 -5.42
N MET A 192 0.54 21.77 -4.92
CA MET A 192 0.43 23.13 -4.36
C MET A 192 -0.09 24.13 -5.41
N PHE A 193 0.47 24.10 -6.62
CA PHE A 193 0.03 24.95 -7.72
C PHE A 193 -1.43 24.69 -8.12
N THR A 194 -1.83 23.44 -8.21
CA THR A 194 -3.20 23.08 -8.59
C THR A 194 -4.19 23.46 -7.49
N MET A 195 -3.85 23.24 -6.24
CA MET A 195 -4.72 23.56 -5.11
C MET A 195 -4.77 25.05 -4.80
N SER A 196 -3.71 25.82 -5.06
CA SER A 196 -3.70 27.28 -4.84
C SER A 196 -4.74 28.06 -5.70
N ARG A 197 -5.30 27.41 -6.72
CA ARG A 197 -6.40 27.96 -7.52
C ARG A 197 -7.76 27.89 -6.83
N THR A 198 -7.92 27.02 -5.84
CA THR A 198 -9.20 26.73 -5.17
C THR A 198 -9.12 26.83 -3.65
N VAL A 199 -7.92 26.82 -3.10
CA VAL A 199 -7.63 26.83 -1.66
C VAL A 199 -6.73 28.03 -1.36
N HIS A 200 -7.15 28.85 -0.40
CA HIS A 200 -6.34 29.97 0.07
C HIS A 200 -5.44 29.49 1.20
N PHE A 201 -4.19 29.17 0.86
CA PHE A 201 -3.20 28.78 1.84
C PHE A 201 -2.78 29.99 2.68
N SER A 202 -2.89 29.88 4.00
CA SER A 202 -2.40 30.86 4.95
C SER A 202 -1.34 30.21 5.88
N ILE A 203 -0.42 31.01 6.39
CA ILE A 203 0.58 30.51 7.37
C ILE A 203 -0.02 30.46 8.78
N THR A 204 -1.31 30.81 8.94
CA THR A 204 -1.99 30.78 10.23
C THR A 204 -2.25 29.34 10.66
N PHE A 205 -1.83 29.01 11.88
CA PHE A 205 -2.02 27.69 12.48
C PHE A 205 -3.18 27.73 13.49
N ASP A 206 -4.27 27.05 13.14
CA ASP A 206 -5.43 26.91 14.01
C ASP A 206 -5.20 25.77 15.01
N ARG A 207 -4.65 26.09 16.19
CA ARG A 207 -4.37 25.11 17.25
C ARG A 207 -5.62 24.37 17.75
N PRO A 208 -6.76 25.03 18.03
CA PRO A 208 -7.98 24.35 18.43
C PRO A 208 -8.46 23.30 17.43
N LEU A 209 -8.49 23.63 16.14
CA LEU A 209 -8.86 22.69 15.10
C LEU A 209 -7.86 21.52 15.01
N MET A 210 -6.56 21.82 15.05
CA MET A 210 -5.53 20.77 14.97
C MET A 210 -5.59 19.81 16.16
N SER A 211 -5.82 20.31 17.36
CA SER A 211 -5.97 19.46 18.55
C SER A 211 -7.16 18.51 18.43
N LYS A 212 -8.30 18.98 17.89
CA LYS A 212 -9.47 18.13 17.59
C LYS A 212 -9.15 17.07 16.53
N MET A 213 -8.47 17.47 15.44
CA MET A 213 -8.07 16.57 14.35
C MET A 213 -7.11 15.49 14.83
N LEU A 214 -6.11 15.83 15.64
CA LEU A 214 -5.16 14.88 16.22
C LEU A 214 -5.85 13.92 17.19
N SER A 215 -6.70 14.42 18.10
CA SER A 215 -7.45 13.57 19.03
C SER A 215 -8.36 12.57 18.32
N PHE A 216 -9.03 13.00 17.24
CA PHE A 216 -9.83 12.12 16.40
C PHE A 216 -8.97 11.11 15.65
N GLY A 217 -7.89 11.57 15.03
CA GLY A 217 -7.00 10.75 14.22
C GLY A 217 -6.32 9.63 15.02
N LEU A 218 -5.78 9.96 16.20
CA LEU A 218 -5.05 9.00 17.05
C LEU A 218 -5.89 7.79 17.47
N ARG A 219 -7.22 7.93 17.62
CA ARG A 219 -8.10 6.81 18.02
C ARG A 219 -8.13 5.67 17.01
N SER A 220 -8.06 5.97 15.72
CA SER A 220 -8.05 4.97 14.64
C SER A 220 -6.65 4.66 14.11
N TYR A 221 -5.64 5.35 14.64
CA TYR A 221 -4.30 5.32 14.09
C TYR A 221 -3.53 4.02 14.37
N VAL A 222 -3.76 3.42 15.53
CA VAL A 222 -3.11 2.16 15.93
C VAL A 222 -3.30 1.07 14.86
N GLN A 223 -4.50 0.95 14.32
CA GLN A 223 -4.78 -0.03 13.26
C GLN A 223 -3.94 0.21 11.99
N VAL A 224 -3.71 1.48 11.63
CA VAL A 224 -2.89 1.84 10.46
C VAL A 224 -1.42 1.48 10.66
N VAL A 225 -0.89 1.74 11.85
CA VAL A 225 0.49 1.36 12.22
C VAL A 225 0.64 -0.15 12.23
N VAL A 226 -0.28 -0.88 12.86
CA VAL A 226 -0.26 -2.35 12.91
C VAL A 226 -0.31 -2.94 11.51
N ALA A 227 -1.19 -2.43 10.64
CA ALA A 227 -1.27 -2.89 9.26
C ALA A 227 0.02 -2.63 8.47
N HIS A 228 0.68 -1.48 8.70
CA HIS A 228 1.97 -1.18 8.07
C HIS A 228 3.07 -2.11 8.57
N LEU A 229 3.16 -2.33 9.88
CA LEU A 229 4.13 -3.25 10.47
C LEU A 229 3.92 -4.68 9.95
N LEU A 230 2.66 -5.14 9.87
CA LEU A 230 2.34 -6.46 9.33
C LEU A 230 2.86 -6.66 7.90
N LEU A 231 2.88 -5.58 7.09
CA LEU A 231 3.34 -5.63 5.70
C LEU A 231 4.83 -5.36 5.51
N ARG A 232 5.55 -4.86 6.52
CA ARG A 232 6.91 -4.32 6.32
C ARG A 232 7.95 -4.76 7.35
N ILE A 233 7.55 -5.29 8.49
CA ILE A 233 8.49 -5.63 9.57
C ILE A 233 9.48 -6.71 9.13
N ASP A 234 9.04 -7.64 8.30
CA ASP A 234 9.83 -8.71 7.73
C ASP A 234 10.97 -8.19 6.84
N VAL A 235 10.73 -7.13 6.04
CA VAL A 235 11.78 -6.50 5.21
C VAL A 235 12.88 -5.91 6.09
N TYR A 236 12.52 -5.28 7.20
CA TYR A 236 13.49 -4.75 8.15
C TYR A 236 14.27 -5.86 8.86
N MET A 237 13.61 -6.97 9.17
CA MET A 237 14.29 -8.14 9.78
C MET A 237 15.24 -8.81 8.78
N VAL A 238 14.83 -8.97 7.53
CA VAL A 238 15.71 -9.45 6.44
C VAL A 238 16.93 -8.54 6.30
N GLN A 239 16.73 -7.22 6.27
CA GLN A 239 17.83 -6.27 6.17
C GLN A 239 18.80 -6.37 7.35
N SER A 240 18.28 -6.41 8.57
CA SER A 240 19.12 -6.42 9.77
C SER A 240 19.94 -7.71 9.89
N MET A 241 19.37 -8.85 9.46
CA MET A 241 19.97 -10.17 9.61
C MET A 241 20.81 -10.59 8.39
N LEU A 242 20.38 -10.28 7.17
CA LEU A 242 20.98 -10.78 5.94
C LEU A 242 21.62 -9.68 5.07
N GLY A 243 21.24 -8.41 5.23
CA GLY A 243 21.81 -7.25 4.50
C GLY A 243 21.08 -6.92 3.20
N ALA A 244 21.67 -5.96 2.46
CA ALA A 244 21.01 -5.27 1.35
C ALA A 244 20.70 -6.18 0.15
N VAL A 245 21.57 -7.13 -0.20
CA VAL A 245 21.37 -8.04 -1.33
C VAL A 245 20.12 -8.91 -1.14
N GLU A 246 20.00 -9.54 0.01
CA GLU A 246 18.84 -10.37 0.36
C GLU A 246 17.56 -9.54 0.47
N THR A 247 17.69 -8.30 0.97
CA THR A 247 16.61 -7.33 1.00
C THR A 247 16.11 -6.99 -0.41
N ALA A 248 17.02 -6.86 -1.41
CA ALA A 248 16.62 -6.64 -2.80
C ALA A 248 15.77 -7.80 -3.33
N PHE A 249 16.21 -9.04 -3.09
CA PHE A 249 15.49 -10.24 -3.53
C PHE A 249 14.13 -10.36 -2.85
N TYR A 250 14.09 -10.15 -1.54
CA TYR A 250 12.86 -10.23 -0.77
C TYR A 250 11.86 -9.13 -1.14
N ALA A 251 12.32 -7.87 -1.23
CA ALA A 251 11.47 -6.74 -1.64
C ALA A 251 10.91 -6.92 -3.06
N LEU A 252 11.69 -7.52 -3.97
CA LEU A 252 11.21 -7.86 -5.31
C LEU A 252 10.09 -8.91 -5.26
N ALA A 253 10.25 -9.96 -4.47
CA ALA A 253 9.21 -10.99 -4.30
C ALA A 253 7.92 -10.39 -3.70
N LEU A 254 8.04 -9.52 -2.70
CA LEU A 254 6.90 -8.81 -2.12
C LEU A 254 6.20 -7.92 -3.14
N HIS A 255 6.92 -7.25 -4.03
CA HIS A 255 6.32 -6.41 -5.07
C HIS A 255 5.36 -7.19 -5.98
N PHE A 256 5.70 -8.43 -6.34
CA PHE A 256 4.80 -9.29 -7.11
C PHE A 256 3.53 -9.66 -6.33
N THR A 257 3.67 -10.00 -5.05
CA THR A 257 2.51 -10.35 -4.22
C THR A 257 1.62 -9.14 -3.94
N GLU A 258 2.20 -7.96 -3.73
CA GLU A 258 1.45 -6.71 -3.55
C GLU A 258 0.62 -6.34 -4.78
N THR A 259 1.11 -6.64 -5.97
CA THR A 259 0.34 -6.43 -7.21
C THR A 259 -0.96 -7.25 -7.21
N ILE A 260 -0.97 -8.47 -6.66
CA ILE A 260 -2.19 -9.26 -6.49
C ILE A 260 -3.12 -8.61 -5.45
N LEU A 261 -2.58 -8.04 -4.38
CA LEU A 261 -3.37 -7.38 -3.32
C LEU A 261 -4.06 -6.09 -3.78
N GLU A 262 -3.64 -5.48 -4.89
CA GLU A 262 -4.35 -4.33 -5.46
C GLU A 262 -5.81 -4.66 -5.81
N VAL A 263 -6.12 -5.90 -6.18
CA VAL A 263 -7.49 -6.32 -6.51
C VAL A 263 -8.40 -6.28 -5.27
N PRO A 264 -8.12 -6.99 -4.17
CA PRO A 264 -8.96 -6.93 -2.97
C PRO A 264 -8.98 -5.53 -2.32
N GLN A 265 -7.90 -4.75 -2.42
CA GLN A 265 -7.90 -3.37 -1.95
C GLN A 265 -8.87 -2.48 -2.73
N ALA A 266 -8.87 -2.58 -4.07
CA ALA A 266 -9.81 -1.85 -4.93
C ALA A 266 -11.27 -2.27 -4.66
N ILE A 267 -11.52 -3.57 -4.49
CA ILE A 267 -12.85 -4.09 -4.08
C ILE A 267 -13.24 -3.51 -2.72
N GLY A 268 -12.34 -3.52 -1.74
CA GLY A 268 -12.58 -3.02 -0.40
C GLY A 268 -12.94 -1.53 -0.33
N LEU A 269 -12.37 -0.70 -1.21
CA LEU A 269 -12.70 0.73 -1.32
C LEU A 269 -14.17 0.97 -1.73
N VAL A 270 -14.69 0.16 -2.66
CA VAL A 270 -16.07 0.26 -3.14
C VAL A 270 -17.04 -0.45 -2.18
N LEU A 271 -16.59 -1.52 -1.55
CA LEU A 271 -17.39 -2.33 -0.63
C LEU A 271 -17.72 -1.57 0.65
N TYR A 272 -16.75 -0.89 1.25
CA TYR A 272 -16.90 -0.27 2.57
C TYR A 272 -18.09 0.72 2.68
N PRO A 273 -18.25 1.73 1.78
CA PRO A 273 -19.39 2.63 1.86
C PRO A 273 -20.73 1.91 1.67
N ARG A 274 -20.74 0.84 0.88
CA ARG A 274 -21.93 0.04 0.64
C ARG A 274 -22.33 -0.76 1.89
N LEU A 275 -21.35 -1.39 2.55
CA LEU A 275 -21.61 -2.12 3.80
C LEU A 275 -22.13 -1.18 4.88
N ALA A 276 -21.58 0.03 5.01
CA ALA A 276 -22.00 1.01 6.01
C ALA A 276 -23.47 1.48 5.86
N SER A 277 -24.12 1.22 4.72
CA SER A 277 -25.52 1.59 4.45
C SER A 277 -26.52 0.44 4.58
N LEU A 278 -26.06 -0.77 4.92
CA LEU A 278 -26.87 -1.99 4.97
C LEU A 278 -27.15 -2.43 6.42
N GLY A 279 -28.18 -3.27 6.61
CA GLY A 279 -28.43 -3.99 7.87
C GLY A 279 -27.43 -5.14 8.08
N GLU A 280 -27.26 -5.61 9.31
CA GLU A 280 -26.23 -6.60 9.68
C GLU A 280 -26.30 -7.90 8.85
N ASP A 281 -27.49 -8.45 8.61
CA ASP A 281 -27.65 -9.68 7.80
C ASP A 281 -27.23 -9.50 6.36
N GLU A 282 -27.50 -8.32 5.78
CA GLU A 282 -27.09 -8.01 4.41
C GLU A 282 -25.60 -7.76 4.32
N ILE A 283 -25.00 -7.12 5.35
CA ILE A 283 -23.55 -6.94 5.48
C ILE A 283 -22.86 -8.31 5.42
N HIS A 284 -23.31 -9.26 6.25
CA HIS A 284 -22.71 -10.59 6.32
C HIS A 284 -22.80 -11.34 4.98
N ARG A 285 -23.99 -11.31 4.33
CA ARG A 285 -24.20 -11.97 3.03
C ARG A 285 -23.30 -11.36 1.95
N LEU A 286 -23.24 -10.04 1.87
CA LEU A 286 -22.44 -9.34 0.87
C LEU A 286 -20.93 -9.55 1.11
N THR A 287 -20.49 -9.56 2.38
CA THR A 287 -19.09 -9.84 2.73
C THR A 287 -18.70 -11.27 2.33
N ALA A 288 -19.47 -12.29 2.73
CA ALA A 288 -19.21 -13.68 2.37
C ALA A 288 -19.16 -13.87 0.84
N GLN A 289 -20.11 -13.27 0.12
CA GLN A 289 -20.14 -13.32 -1.35
C GLN A 289 -18.91 -12.64 -1.96
N THR A 290 -18.49 -11.50 -1.41
CA THR A 290 -17.31 -10.78 -1.89
C THR A 290 -16.02 -11.55 -1.59
N CYS A 291 -15.90 -12.19 -0.43
CA CYS A 291 -14.78 -13.08 -0.11
C CYS A 291 -14.61 -14.19 -1.12
N ARG A 292 -15.68 -14.93 -1.43
CA ARG A 292 -15.63 -16.01 -2.43
C ARG A 292 -15.21 -15.51 -3.81
N ARG A 293 -15.81 -14.40 -4.27
CA ARG A 293 -15.48 -13.80 -5.58
C ARG A 293 -14.06 -13.26 -5.63
N THR A 294 -13.57 -12.69 -4.53
CA THR A 294 -12.17 -12.24 -4.43
C THR A 294 -11.23 -13.44 -4.53
N LEU A 295 -11.50 -14.54 -3.82
CA LEU A 295 -10.70 -15.76 -3.91
C LEU A 295 -10.68 -16.36 -5.31
N MET A 296 -11.81 -16.34 -6.04
CA MET A 296 -11.85 -16.84 -7.43
C MET A 296 -10.90 -16.11 -8.37
N VAL A 297 -10.50 -14.87 -8.03
CA VAL A 297 -9.54 -14.09 -8.81
C VAL A 297 -8.13 -14.19 -8.21
N THR A 298 -8.02 -14.03 -6.89
CA THR A 298 -6.70 -13.94 -6.24
C THR A 298 -6.04 -15.29 -6.04
N ALA A 299 -6.79 -16.36 -5.77
CA ALA A 299 -6.19 -17.69 -5.55
C ALA A 299 -5.54 -18.27 -6.83
N PRO A 300 -6.19 -18.25 -8.02
CA PRO A 300 -5.51 -18.65 -9.26
C PRO A 300 -4.29 -17.79 -9.58
N ALA A 301 -4.39 -16.46 -9.35
CA ALA A 301 -3.25 -15.55 -9.56
C ALA A 301 -2.09 -15.86 -8.60
N ALA A 302 -2.39 -16.16 -7.33
CA ALA A 302 -1.40 -16.56 -6.33
C ALA A 302 -0.74 -17.91 -6.70
N ILE A 303 -1.54 -18.91 -7.11
CA ILE A 303 -1.02 -20.21 -7.57
C ILE A 303 -0.11 -20.03 -8.80
N ALA A 304 -0.56 -19.23 -9.78
CA ALA A 304 0.26 -18.94 -10.95
C ALA A 304 1.55 -18.21 -10.58
N LEU A 305 1.50 -17.24 -9.66
CA LEU A 305 2.70 -16.55 -9.16
C LEU A 305 3.64 -17.51 -8.43
N GLY A 306 3.13 -18.39 -7.57
CA GLY A 306 3.95 -19.37 -6.86
C GLY A 306 4.65 -20.35 -7.79
N ALA A 307 3.95 -20.80 -8.84
CA ALA A 307 4.48 -21.78 -9.78
C ALA A 307 5.38 -21.15 -10.88
N LEU A 308 4.98 -20.02 -11.43
CA LEU A 308 5.65 -19.38 -12.57
C LEU A 308 6.57 -18.23 -12.16
N GLY A 309 6.39 -17.69 -10.95
CA GLY A 309 7.14 -16.53 -10.45
C GLY A 309 8.65 -16.67 -10.53
N PRO A 310 9.27 -17.79 -10.12
CA PRO A 310 10.72 -18.00 -10.24
C PRO A 310 11.22 -17.86 -11.69
N TYR A 311 10.45 -18.34 -12.66
CA TYR A 311 10.78 -18.22 -14.09
C TYR A 311 10.59 -16.78 -14.58
N ILE A 312 9.50 -16.11 -14.18
CA ILE A 312 9.21 -14.72 -14.52
C ILE A 312 10.30 -13.79 -13.97
N VAL A 313 10.71 -13.99 -12.71
CA VAL A 313 11.81 -13.21 -12.11
C VAL A 313 13.08 -13.34 -12.92
N THR A 314 13.49 -14.56 -13.25
CA THR A 314 14.74 -14.79 -14.01
C THR A 314 14.65 -14.21 -15.43
N ALA A 315 13.51 -14.32 -16.09
CA ALA A 315 13.30 -13.80 -17.43
C ALA A 315 13.29 -12.26 -17.48
N TRP A 316 12.61 -11.61 -16.54
CA TRP A 316 12.44 -10.15 -16.54
C TRP A 316 13.60 -9.42 -15.89
N TYR A 317 14.09 -9.92 -14.75
CA TYR A 317 15.12 -9.24 -13.94
C TYR A 317 16.53 -9.78 -14.16
N GLY A 318 16.66 -10.91 -14.83
CA GLY A 318 17.93 -11.54 -15.15
C GLY A 318 18.39 -12.56 -14.10
N LYS A 319 19.44 -13.33 -14.44
CA LYS A 319 19.97 -14.42 -13.60
C LYS A 319 20.45 -13.95 -12.23
N ALA A 320 20.96 -12.72 -12.10
CA ALA A 320 21.41 -12.14 -10.84
C ALA A 320 20.29 -12.04 -9.79
N PHE A 321 19.03 -11.94 -10.24
CA PHE A 321 17.85 -11.87 -9.37
C PHE A 321 17.12 -13.21 -9.22
N SER A 322 17.63 -14.31 -9.76
CA SER A 322 17.00 -15.63 -9.62
C SER A 322 16.70 -16.03 -8.16
N PRO A 323 17.50 -15.66 -7.12
CA PRO A 323 17.17 -15.98 -5.74
C PRO A 323 15.85 -15.36 -5.26
N ALA A 324 15.41 -14.23 -5.84
CA ALA A 324 14.13 -13.61 -5.51
C ALA A 324 12.91 -14.48 -5.88
N GLY A 325 13.10 -15.51 -6.70
CA GLY A 325 12.08 -16.51 -7.00
C GLY A 325 11.76 -17.47 -5.86
N ALA A 326 12.77 -17.77 -5.01
CA ALA A 326 12.64 -18.77 -3.96
C ALA A 326 11.54 -18.48 -2.90
N PRO A 327 11.33 -17.23 -2.43
CA PRO A 327 10.27 -16.89 -1.48
C PRO A 327 8.87 -16.88 -2.10
N LEU A 328 8.71 -16.78 -3.43
CA LEU A 328 7.42 -16.58 -4.09
C LEU A 328 6.35 -17.64 -3.81
N PRO A 329 6.66 -18.95 -3.74
CA PRO A 329 5.65 -19.96 -3.41
C PRO A 329 4.99 -19.70 -2.06
N TRP A 330 5.77 -19.41 -1.02
CA TRP A 330 5.24 -19.11 0.31
C TRP A 330 4.56 -17.76 0.37
N ALA A 331 5.14 -16.73 -0.23
CA ALA A 331 4.55 -15.40 -0.31
C ALA A 331 3.19 -15.43 -1.03
N SER A 332 3.02 -16.33 -2.01
CA SER A 332 1.76 -16.54 -2.73
C SER A 332 0.66 -17.13 -1.84
N VAL A 333 1.00 -18.04 -0.93
CA VAL A 333 0.05 -18.55 0.06
C VAL A 333 -0.40 -17.41 0.99
N GLY A 334 0.55 -16.61 1.47
CA GLY A 334 0.27 -15.48 2.34
C GLY A 334 -0.63 -14.43 1.69
N VAL A 335 -0.41 -14.12 0.41
CA VAL A 335 -1.22 -13.11 -0.29
C VAL A 335 -2.65 -13.56 -0.53
N ALA A 336 -2.90 -14.85 -0.75
CA ALA A 336 -4.27 -15.38 -0.88
C ALA A 336 -5.05 -15.24 0.45
N ALA A 337 -4.41 -15.50 1.58
CA ALA A 337 -4.99 -15.27 2.90
C ALA A 337 -5.21 -13.78 3.19
N MET A 338 -4.24 -12.93 2.85
CA MET A 338 -4.32 -11.48 3.03
C MET A 338 -5.43 -10.85 2.18
N ALA A 339 -5.74 -11.42 1.01
CA ALA A 339 -6.86 -10.97 0.18
C ALA A 339 -8.20 -11.08 0.90
N LEU A 340 -8.44 -12.17 1.62
CA LEU A 340 -9.63 -12.35 2.48
C LEU A 340 -9.59 -11.41 3.68
N PHE A 341 -8.44 -11.32 4.34
CA PHE A 341 -8.25 -10.41 5.47
C PHE A 341 -8.70 -8.98 5.12
N VAL A 342 -8.27 -8.46 3.97
CA VAL A 342 -8.65 -7.12 3.48
C VAL A 342 -10.17 -6.96 3.34
N ILE A 343 -10.88 -7.96 2.83
CA ILE A 343 -12.34 -7.89 2.65
C ILE A 343 -13.07 -7.96 4.00
N ILE A 344 -12.68 -8.91 4.86
CA ILE A 344 -13.36 -9.12 6.14
C ILE A 344 -13.12 -7.94 7.10
N THR A 345 -11.95 -7.31 7.04
CA THR A 345 -11.69 -6.08 7.83
C THR A 345 -12.65 -4.95 7.49
N ARG A 346 -13.19 -4.88 6.26
CA ARG A 346 -14.20 -3.86 5.88
C ARG A 346 -15.54 -4.11 6.57
N ASP A 347 -15.92 -5.38 6.72
CA ASP A 347 -17.11 -5.78 7.47
C ASP A 347 -17.04 -5.30 8.93
N PHE A 348 -16.01 -5.73 9.67
CA PHE A 348 -15.82 -5.32 11.06
C PHE A 348 -15.72 -3.80 11.23
N THR A 349 -15.09 -3.11 10.25
CA THR A 349 -14.99 -1.65 10.27
C THR A 349 -16.36 -1.00 10.05
N ALA A 350 -17.18 -1.51 9.12
CA ALA A 350 -18.53 -0.99 8.84
C ALA A 350 -19.46 -1.15 10.04
N ARG A 351 -19.30 -2.22 10.83
CA ARG A 351 -20.05 -2.49 12.06
C ARG A 351 -19.42 -1.86 13.31
N SER A 352 -18.43 -0.97 13.18
CA SER A 352 -17.69 -0.32 14.28
C SER A 352 -16.96 -1.29 15.23
N LYS A 353 -16.68 -2.52 14.77
CA LYS A 353 -15.97 -3.58 15.53
C LYS A 353 -14.46 -3.64 15.21
N GLN A 354 -13.84 -2.50 15.01
CA GLN A 354 -12.41 -2.38 14.58
C GLN A 354 -11.41 -3.05 15.55
N ARG A 355 -11.82 -3.28 16.80
CA ARG A 355 -10.97 -3.96 17.80
C ARG A 355 -10.55 -5.35 17.33
N VAL A 356 -11.45 -6.10 16.66
CA VAL A 356 -11.14 -7.44 16.15
C VAL A 356 -10.02 -7.36 15.10
N ASN A 357 -10.10 -6.38 14.19
CA ASN A 357 -9.06 -6.14 13.18
C ASN A 357 -7.71 -5.82 13.82
N THR A 358 -7.71 -4.94 14.84
CA THR A 358 -6.48 -4.54 15.52
C THR A 358 -5.85 -5.70 16.28
N VAL A 359 -6.64 -6.47 17.03
CA VAL A 359 -6.13 -7.60 17.80
C VAL A 359 -5.56 -8.68 16.87
N SER A 360 -6.29 -9.06 15.81
CA SER A 360 -5.77 -10.06 14.87
C SER A 360 -4.50 -9.59 14.16
N GLY A 361 -4.43 -8.29 13.81
CA GLY A 361 -3.21 -7.70 13.22
C GLY A 361 -2.03 -7.70 14.20
N VAL A 362 -2.23 -7.33 15.47
CA VAL A 362 -1.17 -7.35 16.50
C VAL A 362 -0.65 -8.77 16.73
N LEU A 363 -1.56 -9.75 16.86
CA LEU A 363 -1.16 -11.16 17.01
C LEU A 363 -0.37 -11.65 15.80
N ALA A 364 -0.77 -11.26 14.59
CA ALA A 364 -0.05 -11.60 13.38
C ALA A 364 1.35 -10.95 13.32
N VAL A 365 1.50 -9.69 13.73
CA VAL A 365 2.83 -9.03 13.82
C VAL A 365 3.71 -9.75 14.82
N ILE A 366 3.21 -10.07 16.00
CA ILE A 366 3.96 -10.81 17.03
C ILE A 366 4.38 -12.19 16.50
N ALA A 367 3.46 -12.94 15.91
CA ALA A 367 3.75 -14.24 15.32
C ALA A 367 4.78 -14.14 14.20
N ASN A 368 4.65 -13.13 13.31
CA ASN A 368 5.61 -12.89 12.24
C ASN A 368 7.01 -12.61 12.78
N VAL A 369 7.14 -11.73 13.77
CA VAL A 369 8.43 -11.39 14.38
C VAL A 369 9.06 -12.63 15.05
N LEU A 370 8.29 -13.35 15.86
CA LEU A 370 8.80 -14.54 16.55
C LEU A 370 9.24 -15.64 15.59
N LEU A 371 8.45 -15.90 14.54
CA LEU A 371 8.81 -16.86 13.51
C LEU A 371 10.04 -16.40 12.73
N ASN A 372 10.12 -15.12 12.37
CA ASN A 372 11.25 -14.58 11.62
C ASN A 372 12.58 -14.65 12.39
N LEU A 373 12.57 -14.49 13.71
CA LEU A 373 13.76 -14.64 14.55
C LEU A 373 14.39 -16.04 14.41
N TYR A 374 13.57 -17.07 14.17
CA TYR A 374 14.05 -18.42 13.93
C TYR A 374 14.24 -18.74 12.45
N MET A 375 13.27 -18.38 11.61
CA MET A 375 13.23 -18.81 10.21
C MET A 375 14.23 -18.06 9.31
N ILE A 376 14.48 -16.76 9.54
CA ILE A 376 15.43 -16.01 8.72
C ILE A 376 16.87 -16.54 8.87
N PRO A 377 17.41 -16.78 10.09
CA PRO A 377 18.76 -17.30 10.20
C PRO A 377 18.95 -18.70 9.59
N HIS A 378 17.90 -19.54 9.58
CA HIS A 378 18.01 -20.92 9.11
C HIS A 378 17.65 -21.09 7.62
N TYR A 379 16.71 -20.31 7.12
CA TYR A 379 16.13 -20.47 5.77
C TYR A 379 16.18 -19.20 4.91
N GLY A 380 16.87 -18.16 5.38
CA GLY A 380 17.02 -16.90 4.65
C GLY A 380 15.68 -16.22 4.30
N ILE A 381 15.62 -15.62 3.13
CA ILE A 381 14.42 -14.92 2.64
C ILE A 381 13.21 -15.85 2.39
N THR A 382 13.47 -17.13 2.14
CA THR A 382 12.38 -18.13 2.04
C THR A 382 11.73 -18.37 3.40
N GLY A 383 12.53 -18.38 4.47
CA GLY A 383 12.04 -18.43 5.85
C GLY A 383 11.20 -17.20 6.21
N ALA A 384 11.63 -16.01 5.78
CA ALA A 384 10.83 -14.79 5.95
C ALA A 384 9.46 -14.88 5.26
N ALA A 385 9.43 -15.36 4.02
CA ALA A 385 8.18 -15.54 3.28
C ALA A 385 7.25 -16.58 3.92
N PHE A 386 7.81 -17.67 4.45
CA PHE A 386 7.06 -18.67 5.21
C PHE A 386 6.45 -18.07 6.47
N SER A 387 7.23 -17.35 7.27
CA SER A 387 6.75 -16.66 8.48
C SER A 387 5.61 -15.70 8.17
N THR A 388 5.75 -14.93 7.08
CA THR A 388 4.72 -14.00 6.61
C THR A 388 3.45 -14.73 6.14
N ALA A 389 3.60 -15.85 5.43
CA ALA A 389 2.47 -16.69 5.03
C ALA A 389 1.69 -17.23 6.24
N VAL A 390 2.40 -17.72 7.26
CA VAL A 390 1.79 -18.22 8.51
C VAL A 390 1.09 -17.08 9.26
N ALA A 391 1.73 -15.91 9.39
CA ALA A 391 1.16 -14.76 10.08
C ALA A 391 -0.11 -14.24 9.38
N TYR A 392 -0.09 -14.09 8.05
CA TYR A 392 -1.24 -13.65 7.27
C TYR A 392 -2.38 -14.67 7.29
N SER A 393 -2.05 -15.96 7.19
CA SER A 393 -3.04 -17.04 7.30
C SER A 393 -3.66 -17.08 8.70
N GLY A 394 -2.86 -16.94 9.74
CA GLY A 394 -3.34 -16.89 11.14
C GLY A 394 -4.27 -15.69 11.36
N ALA A 395 -3.89 -14.49 10.93
CA ALA A 395 -4.73 -13.31 11.01
C ALA A 395 -6.07 -13.49 10.25
N CYS A 396 -6.01 -14.06 9.06
CA CYS A 396 -7.19 -14.36 8.25
C CYS A 396 -8.10 -15.37 8.97
N LEU A 397 -7.55 -16.45 9.50
CA LEU A 397 -8.31 -17.48 10.22
C LEU A 397 -9.02 -16.92 11.46
N ILE A 398 -8.34 -16.04 12.21
CA ILE A 398 -8.95 -15.33 13.35
C ILE A 398 -10.15 -14.50 12.88
N LEU A 399 -10.00 -13.71 11.82
CA LEU A 399 -11.11 -12.90 11.31
C LEU A 399 -12.26 -13.75 10.76
N VAL A 400 -11.97 -14.83 10.03
CA VAL A 400 -13.00 -15.77 9.52
C VAL A 400 -13.74 -16.42 10.68
N TYR A 401 -13.03 -16.82 11.73
CA TYR A 401 -13.64 -17.41 12.92
C TYR A 401 -14.65 -16.43 13.58
N PHE A 402 -14.23 -15.22 13.89
CA PHE A 402 -15.13 -14.22 14.49
C PHE A 402 -16.27 -13.84 13.56
N PHE A 403 -16.03 -13.73 12.25
CA PHE A 403 -17.07 -13.47 11.27
C PHE A 403 -18.11 -14.58 11.24
N CYS A 404 -17.70 -15.84 11.19
CA CYS A 404 -18.60 -16.99 11.19
C CYS A 404 -19.36 -17.13 12.52
N ALA A 405 -18.69 -16.89 13.65
CA ALA A 405 -19.31 -16.94 14.96
C ALA A 405 -20.40 -15.88 15.15
N GLU A 406 -20.20 -14.65 14.63
CA GLU A 406 -21.17 -13.58 14.73
C GLU A 406 -22.30 -13.69 13.70
N SER A 407 -21.99 -14.11 12.47
CA SER A 407 -22.96 -14.20 11.38
C SER A 407 -23.79 -15.48 11.37
N GLY A 408 -23.40 -16.50 12.15
CA GLY A 408 -23.98 -17.84 12.07
C GLY A 408 -23.68 -18.58 10.76
N MET A 409 -22.80 -18.05 9.90
CA MET A 409 -22.45 -18.64 8.63
C MET A 409 -21.38 -19.71 8.78
N SER A 410 -21.44 -20.76 7.94
CA SER A 410 -20.39 -21.78 7.89
C SER A 410 -19.14 -21.24 7.18
N TRP A 411 -17.97 -21.75 7.54
CA TRP A 411 -16.69 -21.47 6.86
C TRP A 411 -16.77 -21.73 5.34
N ALA A 412 -17.46 -22.79 4.94
CA ALA A 412 -17.68 -23.12 3.53
C ALA A 412 -18.42 -22.00 2.78
N SER A 413 -19.33 -21.29 3.44
CA SER A 413 -20.07 -20.19 2.82
C SER A 413 -19.22 -18.95 2.57
N VAL A 414 -18.08 -18.83 3.23
CA VAL A 414 -17.11 -17.72 3.07
C VAL A 414 -16.00 -18.09 2.08
N LEU A 415 -15.53 -19.35 2.12
CA LEU A 415 -14.31 -19.76 1.42
C LEU A 415 -14.59 -20.49 0.10
N ILE A 416 -15.71 -21.26 -0.01
CA ILE A 416 -15.95 -22.10 -1.15
C ILE A 416 -16.85 -21.40 -2.17
N PRO A 417 -16.39 -21.21 -3.42
CA PRO A 417 -17.19 -20.62 -4.49
C PRO A 417 -18.47 -21.40 -4.75
N ARG A 418 -19.59 -20.69 -4.97
CA ARG A 418 -20.90 -21.25 -5.30
C ARG A 418 -21.21 -21.07 -6.79
N ARG A 419 -22.16 -21.83 -7.30
CA ARG A 419 -22.60 -21.71 -8.72
C ARG A 419 -23.00 -20.28 -9.12
N GLU A 420 -23.53 -19.52 -8.18
CA GLU A 420 -23.90 -18.10 -8.36
C GLU A 420 -22.68 -17.22 -8.65
N ASP A 421 -21.54 -17.51 -8.03
CA ASP A 421 -20.33 -16.72 -8.20
C ASP A 421 -19.74 -16.94 -9.61
N PHE A 422 -19.79 -18.17 -10.13
CA PHE A 422 -19.41 -18.47 -11.52
C PHE A 422 -20.33 -17.78 -12.53
N ARG A 423 -21.66 -17.81 -12.29
CA ARG A 423 -22.63 -17.10 -13.14
C ARG A 423 -22.40 -15.60 -13.16
N TYR A 424 -22.01 -15.01 -12.02
CA TYR A 424 -21.67 -13.59 -11.94
C TYR A 424 -20.51 -13.24 -12.87
N PHE A 425 -19.39 -13.99 -12.84
CA PHE A 425 -18.27 -13.76 -13.73
C PHE A 425 -18.60 -14.00 -15.21
N ALA A 426 -19.37 -15.05 -15.51
CA ALA A 426 -19.83 -15.30 -16.87
C ALA A 426 -20.68 -14.15 -17.43
N THR A 427 -21.61 -13.62 -16.62
CA THR A 427 -22.44 -12.47 -17.00
C THR A 427 -21.61 -11.20 -17.17
N MET A 428 -20.60 -10.96 -16.31
CA MET A 428 -19.68 -9.82 -16.46
C MET A 428 -18.85 -9.92 -17.73
N ALA A 429 -18.32 -11.11 -18.05
CA ALA A 429 -17.56 -11.33 -19.27
C ALA A 429 -18.41 -11.08 -20.52
N GLN A 430 -19.65 -11.58 -20.55
CA GLN A 430 -20.59 -11.35 -21.65
C GLN A 430 -20.90 -9.83 -21.82
N ARG A 431 -21.18 -9.12 -20.73
CA ARG A 431 -21.43 -7.66 -20.79
C ARG A 431 -20.21 -6.87 -21.25
N GLY A 432 -19.01 -7.28 -20.83
CA GLY A 432 -17.75 -6.70 -21.30
C GLY A 432 -17.55 -6.89 -22.81
N LEU A 433 -17.82 -8.10 -23.34
CA LEU A 433 -17.74 -8.38 -24.77
C LEU A 433 -18.76 -7.60 -25.60
N VAL A 434 -20.01 -7.48 -25.10
CA VAL A 434 -21.06 -6.69 -25.78
C VAL A 434 -20.70 -5.21 -25.81
N SER A 435 -20.18 -4.66 -24.69
CA SER A 435 -19.76 -3.25 -24.63
C SER A 435 -18.53 -2.96 -25.50
N ALA A 436 -17.60 -3.90 -25.61
CA ALA A 436 -16.46 -3.79 -26.51
C ALA A 436 -16.90 -3.81 -27.98
N ARG A 437 -17.77 -4.74 -28.36
CA ARG A 437 -18.33 -4.79 -29.74
C ARG A 437 -19.09 -3.51 -30.11
N ALA A 438 -19.85 -2.94 -29.18
CA ALA A 438 -20.58 -1.68 -29.40
C ALA A 438 -19.68 -0.42 -29.51
N ARG A 439 -18.38 -0.51 -29.17
CA ARG A 439 -17.41 0.57 -29.35
C ARG A 439 -16.62 0.48 -30.66
N PHE A 440 -16.61 -0.69 -31.29
CA PHE A 440 -15.92 -0.97 -32.55
C PHE A 440 -16.89 -1.12 -33.75
N ALA A 441 -18.21 -1.08 -33.51
CA ALA A 441 -19.25 -0.92 -34.50
C ALA A 441 -19.73 0.55 -34.55
#